data_9f9674b6b6065ed417457546884663dc
#
_entry.id   9f9674b6b6065ed417457546884663dc
#
_cell.length_a   1.000
_cell.length_b   1.000
_cell.length_c   1.000
_cell.angle_alpha   90.00
_cell.angle_beta   90.00
_cell.angle_gamma   90.00
#
_symmetry.space_group_name_H-M   'P 1'
#
loop_
_entity.id
_entity.type
_entity.pdbx_description
1 polymer ?
#
loop_
_entity_poly.entity_id
_entity_poly.type
_entity_poly.pdbx_seq_one_letter_code
_entity_poly.pdbx_strand_id
1 'polypeptide(L)'
;MRVGILLLILIALCSVAGSLIPQDKAVSWYAQHYGSFHGVVLMLRLHRIFESWYFILLLVLLCLNLTLCSLVRIVTVVGDRGKVIQRTAMMKDQVFLNSEGMARLRQYLTDIRCRAESVDGVQVYRKNRAGRYGSFLIHLSILLIVVFGAGALYLPAVVDRSCFPGESVRMEDGTEIAVNSFHIEDATGRLDYSSQIRVRLSDGWTSDWTDIRVNHPFSFGSYKIYQQTYGTAGSVTVTNLATGGSDDFILTETALLSLDGANGLWYEAVYPGYVLDPSGRMTLITSTSGRYENPVYEVLLAENGTVSPMLVFPEEELEAGGMRFHFNAPVEYPGLRIKHTPTVINALLIAAFVLLILGLYITFFMPPVLVKVDEQGYAVGGPKPEGIRIELDELLQDCRMEEHA
;
A
#
# COMPACT_ATOMS: atom_id res chain seq x y z
N MET A 1 19.99 9.58 19.59
CA MET A 1 18.71 9.14 20.19
C MET A 1 17.63 10.23 20.21
N ARG A 2 17.87 11.43 20.77
CA ARG A 2 16.82 12.49 20.89
C ARG A 2 16.20 12.88 19.53
N VAL A 3 17.01 13.07 18.49
CA VAL A 3 16.54 13.44 17.14
C VAL A 3 15.63 12.34 16.54
N GLY A 4 16.01 11.07 16.65
CA GLY A 4 15.18 9.98 16.12
C GLY A 4 13.81 9.86 16.80
N ILE A 5 13.75 10.07 18.12
CA ILE A 5 12.48 10.09 18.87
C ILE A 5 11.60 11.26 18.42
N LEU A 6 12.18 12.46 18.26
CA LEU A 6 11.45 13.62 17.76
C LEU A 6 10.86 13.39 16.36
N LEU A 7 11.66 12.82 15.45
CA LEU A 7 11.19 12.48 14.10
C LEU A 7 10.02 11.48 14.12
N LEU A 8 10.11 10.44 14.95
CA LEU A 8 9.04 9.46 15.11
C LEU A 8 7.75 10.10 15.64
N ILE A 9 7.85 11.01 16.62
CA ILE A 9 6.69 11.74 17.15
C ILE A 9 6.05 12.60 16.05
N LEU A 10 6.85 13.35 15.29
CA LEU A 10 6.35 14.20 14.21
C LEU A 10 5.66 13.38 13.10
N ILE A 11 6.26 12.26 12.70
CA ILE A 11 5.68 11.33 11.72
C ILE A 11 4.37 10.74 12.25
N ALA A 12 4.32 10.34 13.52
CA ALA A 12 3.10 9.84 14.15
C ALA A 12 1.98 10.89 14.16
N LEU A 13 2.28 12.13 14.51
CA LEU A 13 1.31 13.24 14.48
C LEU A 13 0.78 13.49 13.07
N CYS A 14 1.66 13.52 12.06
CA CYS A 14 1.25 13.61 10.66
C CYS A 14 0.36 12.44 10.23
N SER A 15 0.71 11.21 10.63
CA SER A 15 -0.05 10.00 10.30
C SER A 15 -1.43 10.00 10.94
N VAL A 16 -1.56 10.46 12.19
CA VAL A 16 -2.87 10.63 12.86
C VAL A 16 -3.71 11.66 12.11
N ALA A 17 -3.14 12.82 11.77
CA ALA A 17 -3.85 13.85 11.00
C ALA A 17 -4.31 13.31 9.62
N GLY A 18 -3.45 12.54 8.92
CA GLY A 18 -3.78 11.92 7.65
C GLY A 18 -4.86 10.84 7.73
N SER A 19 -4.98 10.18 8.89
CA SER A 19 -6.04 9.18 9.12
C SER A 19 -7.38 9.81 9.48
N LEU A 20 -7.36 10.97 10.12
CA LEU A 20 -8.59 11.70 10.52
C LEU A 20 -9.21 12.49 9.36
N ILE A 21 -8.39 13.00 8.45
CA ILE A 21 -8.84 13.78 7.29
C ILE A 21 -8.96 12.84 6.09
N PRO A 22 -10.15 12.70 5.47
CA PRO A 22 -10.29 11.91 4.25
C PRO A 22 -9.31 12.37 3.19
N GLN A 23 -8.56 11.44 2.62
CA GLN A 23 -7.53 11.72 1.62
C GLN A 23 -8.11 11.67 0.19
N ASP A 24 -7.52 12.42 -0.74
CA ASP A 24 -7.79 12.38 -2.19
C ASP A 24 -9.24 12.67 -2.61
N LYS A 25 -10.01 13.44 -1.83
CA LYS A 25 -11.34 13.92 -2.23
C LYS A 25 -11.23 15.17 -3.10
N ALA A 26 -12.29 15.46 -3.86
CA ALA A 26 -12.37 16.69 -4.65
C ALA A 26 -12.33 17.94 -3.75
N VAL A 27 -11.79 19.06 -4.25
CA VAL A 27 -11.70 20.32 -3.50
C VAL A 27 -13.07 20.80 -3.03
N SER A 28 -14.11 20.63 -3.86
CA SER A 28 -15.50 20.95 -3.51
C SER A 28 -16.02 20.17 -2.31
N TRP A 29 -15.60 18.91 -2.16
CA TRP A 29 -15.94 18.08 -1.00
C TRP A 29 -15.43 18.70 0.30
N TYR A 30 -14.15 19.14 0.31
CA TYR A 30 -13.57 19.76 1.51
C TYR A 30 -14.24 21.10 1.84
N ALA A 31 -14.61 21.89 0.81
CA ALA A 31 -15.35 23.13 1.01
C ALA A 31 -16.72 22.90 1.67
N GLN A 32 -17.42 21.85 1.27
CA GLN A 32 -18.72 21.48 1.84
C GLN A 32 -18.62 20.95 3.29
N HIS A 33 -17.59 20.13 3.60
CA HIS A 33 -17.50 19.44 4.89
C HIS A 33 -16.74 20.24 5.95
N TYR A 34 -15.78 21.08 5.57
CA TYR A 34 -14.95 21.84 6.50
C TYR A 34 -15.26 23.36 6.50
N GLY A 35 -16.20 23.82 5.69
CA GLY A 35 -16.63 25.22 5.65
C GLY A 35 -15.42 26.17 5.49
N SER A 36 -15.32 27.19 6.37
CA SER A 36 -14.20 28.14 6.34
C SER A 36 -12.83 27.52 6.63
N PHE A 37 -12.78 26.32 7.22
CA PHE A 37 -11.53 25.63 7.56
C PHE A 37 -10.90 24.89 6.36
N HIS A 38 -11.64 24.71 5.24
CA HIS A 38 -11.14 24.03 4.06
C HIS A 38 -9.86 24.67 3.49
N GLY A 39 -9.72 26.00 3.59
CA GLY A 39 -8.52 26.71 3.16
C GLY A 39 -7.25 26.26 3.87
N VAL A 40 -7.32 25.99 5.19
CA VAL A 40 -6.20 25.48 5.98
C VAL A 40 -5.86 24.05 5.56
N VAL A 41 -6.87 23.20 5.34
CA VAL A 41 -6.70 21.81 4.89
C VAL A 41 -5.95 21.76 3.54
N LEU A 42 -6.31 22.65 2.61
CA LEU A 42 -5.69 22.72 1.28
C LEU A 42 -4.31 23.37 1.35
N MET A 43 -4.12 24.46 2.08
CA MET A 43 -2.86 25.19 2.22
C MET A 43 -1.77 24.31 2.84
N LEU A 44 -2.11 23.57 3.89
CA LEU A 44 -1.19 22.64 4.56
C LEU A 44 -1.13 21.27 3.89
N ARG A 45 -1.81 21.06 2.75
CA ARG A 45 -1.91 19.78 2.05
C ARG A 45 -2.35 18.62 2.94
N LEU A 46 -3.20 18.86 3.93
CA LEU A 46 -3.68 17.82 4.85
C LEU A 46 -4.57 16.78 4.15
N HIS A 47 -5.16 17.12 3.01
CA HIS A 47 -5.92 16.24 2.13
C HIS A 47 -5.06 15.26 1.33
N ARG A 48 -3.70 15.45 1.33
CA ARG A 48 -2.67 14.61 0.73
C ARG A 48 -1.42 14.61 1.58
N ILE A 49 -1.60 14.37 2.88
CA ILE A 49 -0.52 14.53 3.85
C ILE A 49 0.64 13.57 3.58
N PHE A 50 0.33 12.34 3.16
CA PHE A 50 1.33 11.31 2.87
C PHE A 50 2.17 11.61 1.61
N GLU A 51 1.67 12.46 0.71
CA GLU A 51 2.37 12.95 -0.48
C GLU A 51 2.99 14.35 -0.28
N SER A 52 2.83 14.94 0.91
CA SER A 52 3.33 16.27 1.21
C SER A 52 4.86 16.27 1.31
N TRP A 53 5.48 17.34 0.84
CA TRP A 53 6.94 17.49 0.87
C TRP A 53 7.52 17.38 2.29
N TYR A 54 6.81 17.89 3.30
CA TYR A 54 7.27 17.84 4.69
C TYR A 54 7.18 16.42 5.28
N PHE A 55 6.17 15.63 4.93
CA PHE A 55 6.07 14.23 5.35
C PHE A 55 7.18 13.39 4.72
N ILE A 56 7.42 13.57 3.42
CA ILE A 56 8.54 12.90 2.70
C ILE A 56 9.88 13.31 3.31
N LEU A 57 10.07 14.61 3.62
CA LEU A 57 11.29 15.10 4.28
C LEU A 57 11.49 14.43 5.64
N LEU A 58 10.45 14.31 6.47
CA LEU A 58 10.54 13.62 7.77
C LEU A 58 10.95 12.15 7.60
N LEU A 59 10.41 11.44 6.61
CA LEU A 59 10.80 10.06 6.29
C LEU A 59 12.26 9.97 5.85
N VAL A 60 12.71 10.86 4.98
CA VAL A 60 14.12 10.92 4.53
C VAL A 60 15.07 11.18 5.70
N LEU A 61 14.73 12.14 6.57
CA LEU A 61 15.52 12.44 7.77
C LEU A 61 15.55 11.26 8.74
N LEU A 62 14.43 10.54 8.90
CA LEU A 62 14.39 9.32 9.70
C LEU A 62 15.28 8.23 9.10
N CYS A 63 15.22 7.98 7.81
CA CYS A 63 16.08 7.02 7.11
C CYS A 63 17.56 7.37 7.27
N LEU A 64 17.92 8.64 7.11
CA LEU A 64 19.30 9.11 7.31
C LEU A 64 19.76 8.89 8.76
N ASN A 65 18.92 9.26 9.74
CA ASN A 65 19.23 9.06 11.16
C ASN A 65 19.41 7.56 11.50
N LEU A 66 18.51 6.68 11.00
CA LEU A 66 18.62 5.24 11.20
C LEU A 66 19.87 4.65 10.55
N THR A 67 20.20 5.09 9.34
CA THR A 67 21.42 4.67 8.63
C THR A 67 22.67 5.05 9.42
N LEU A 68 22.79 6.30 9.85
CA LEU A 68 23.92 6.77 10.64
C LEU A 68 24.04 6.01 11.97
N CYS A 69 22.93 5.84 12.69
CA CYS A 69 22.91 5.06 13.93
C CYS A 69 23.33 3.60 13.71
N SER A 70 22.90 2.98 12.61
CA SER A 70 23.23 1.60 12.26
C SER A 70 24.69 1.45 11.89
N LEU A 71 25.26 2.37 11.11
CA LEU A 71 26.66 2.38 10.74
C LEU A 71 27.56 2.54 11.97
N VAL A 72 27.28 3.52 12.83
CA VAL A 72 28.04 3.72 14.08
C VAL A 72 27.95 2.46 14.94
N ARG A 73 26.77 1.86 15.05
CA ARG A 73 26.56 0.67 15.89
C ARG A 73 27.35 -0.53 15.37
N ILE A 74 27.29 -0.82 14.05
CA ILE A 74 27.98 -1.99 13.49
C ILE A 74 29.50 -1.82 13.57
N VAL A 75 30.02 -0.61 13.28
CA VAL A 75 31.45 -0.32 13.42
C VAL A 75 31.90 -0.54 14.85
N THR A 76 31.15 -0.06 15.84
CA THR A 76 31.43 -0.28 17.26
C THR A 76 31.39 -1.77 17.62
N VAL A 77 30.35 -2.49 17.22
CA VAL A 77 30.20 -3.92 17.54
C VAL A 77 31.27 -4.78 16.88
N VAL A 78 31.71 -4.45 15.67
CA VAL A 78 32.77 -5.18 14.97
C VAL A 78 34.15 -4.80 15.53
N GLY A 79 34.41 -3.50 15.73
CA GLY A 79 35.69 -2.99 16.23
C GLY A 79 35.99 -3.34 17.69
N ASP A 80 34.95 -3.49 18.51
CA ASP A 80 35.09 -3.77 19.96
C ASP A 80 35.12 -5.25 20.33
N ARG A 81 35.20 -6.18 19.36
CA ARG A 81 35.12 -7.65 19.65
C ARG A 81 36.12 -8.10 20.72
N GLY A 82 37.39 -7.66 20.63
CA GLY A 82 38.43 -7.98 21.62
C GLY A 82 38.39 -7.07 22.85
N LYS A 83 38.14 -5.79 22.63
CA LYS A 83 38.17 -4.77 23.70
C LYS A 83 37.13 -5.00 24.81
N VAL A 84 35.94 -5.50 24.45
CA VAL A 84 34.89 -5.77 25.47
C VAL A 84 35.31 -6.93 26.40
N ILE A 85 35.91 -7.98 25.85
CA ILE A 85 36.42 -9.09 26.65
C ILE A 85 37.60 -8.61 27.53
N GLN A 86 38.52 -7.86 26.96
CA GLN A 86 39.64 -7.30 27.67
C GLN A 86 39.20 -6.33 28.79
N ARG A 87 38.21 -5.45 28.53
CA ARG A 87 37.63 -4.58 29.58
C ARG A 87 36.99 -5.39 30.69
N THR A 88 36.29 -6.50 30.36
CA THR A 88 35.68 -7.37 31.35
C THR A 88 36.75 -8.09 32.19
N ALA A 89 37.86 -8.53 31.56
CA ALA A 89 39.01 -9.11 32.29
C ALA A 89 39.66 -8.14 33.27
N MET A 90 39.66 -6.83 32.93
CA MET A 90 40.25 -5.77 33.76
C MET A 90 39.29 -5.18 34.81
N MET A 91 38.08 -5.72 34.98
CA MET A 91 37.15 -5.25 36.01
C MET A 91 37.72 -5.48 37.41
N LYS A 92 37.64 -4.45 38.27
CA LYS A 92 38.13 -4.49 39.64
C LYS A 92 37.05 -4.85 40.65
N ASP A 93 35.81 -4.46 40.37
CA ASP A 93 34.67 -4.76 41.24
C ASP A 93 34.32 -6.24 41.13
N GLN A 94 34.72 -7.03 42.13
CA GLN A 94 34.55 -8.47 42.18
C GLN A 94 33.74 -8.87 43.42
N VAL A 95 33.00 -9.93 43.25
CA VAL A 95 32.34 -10.63 44.35
C VAL A 95 33.27 -11.79 44.74
N PHE A 96 33.73 -11.81 45.97
CA PHE A 96 34.60 -12.88 46.48
C PHE A 96 33.79 -14.08 46.94
N LEU A 97 34.27 -15.28 46.64
CA LEU A 97 33.62 -16.53 46.90
C LEU A 97 34.59 -17.49 47.62
N ASN A 98 34.02 -18.34 48.47
CA ASN A 98 34.74 -19.49 49.03
C ASN A 98 34.93 -20.57 47.90
N SER A 99 35.71 -21.60 48.21
CA SER A 99 36.04 -22.68 47.27
C SER A 99 34.80 -23.41 46.74
N GLU A 100 33.75 -23.58 47.59
CA GLU A 100 32.48 -24.18 47.19
C GLU A 100 31.71 -23.28 46.22
N GLY A 101 31.63 -21.98 46.51
CA GLY A 101 30.99 -20.99 45.63
C GLY A 101 31.66 -20.91 44.28
N MET A 102 32.98 -20.99 44.21
CA MET A 102 33.75 -21.03 42.95
C MET A 102 33.43 -22.27 42.12
N ALA A 103 33.27 -23.44 42.77
CA ALA A 103 32.87 -24.67 42.08
C ALA A 103 31.45 -24.56 41.55
N ARG A 104 30.49 -24.08 42.35
CA ARG A 104 29.08 -23.83 41.94
C ARG A 104 28.99 -22.83 40.76
N LEU A 105 29.74 -21.75 40.83
CA LEU A 105 29.81 -20.74 39.73
C LEU A 105 30.27 -21.37 38.41
N ARG A 106 31.37 -22.10 38.45
CA ARG A 106 31.90 -22.73 37.20
C ARG A 106 30.95 -23.76 36.63
N GLN A 107 30.30 -24.55 37.48
CA GLN A 107 29.28 -25.51 37.09
C GLN A 107 28.10 -24.79 36.41
N TYR A 108 27.52 -23.77 37.07
CA TYR A 108 26.42 -22.98 36.54
C TYR A 108 26.76 -22.36 35.17
N LEU A 109 27.95 -21.73 35.04
CA LEU A 109 28.37 -21.14 33.75
C LEU A 109 28.52 -22.18 32.65
N THR A 110 28.89 -23.42 32.99
CA THR A 110 28.95 -24.53 32.05
C THR A 110 27.56 -25.03 31.69
N ASP A 111 26.65 -25.17 32.64
CA ASP A 111 25.27 -25.63 32.45
C ASP A 111 24.48 -24.66 31.55
N ILE A 112 24.67 -23.37 31.71
CA ILE A 112 24.07 -22.37 30.85
C ILE A 112 24.82 -22.22 29.50
N ARG A 113 25.79 -23.09 29.19
CA ARG A 113 26.56 -23.16 27.95
C ARG A 113 27.38 -21.89 27.65
N CYS A 114 27.97 -21.25 28.66
CA CYS A 114 28.94 -20.19 28.46
C CYS A 114 30.25 -20.78 27.86
N ARG A 115 30.86 -20.02 26.94
CA ARG A 115 32.19 -20.34 26.40
C ARG A 115 33.26 -19.58 27.17
N ALA A 116 34.23 -20.29 27.75
CA ALA A 116 35.38 -19.71 28.38
C ALA A 116 36.43 -19.25 27.36
N GLU A 117 37.00 -18.09 27.56
CA GLU A 117 38.12 -17.52 26.79
C GLU A 117 39.13 -16.92 27.77
N SER A 118 40.41 -17.34 27.69
CA SER A 118 41.47 -16.85 28.55
C SER A 118 42.04 -15.57 27.95
N VAL A 119 42.14 -14.49 28.76
CA VAL A 119 42.70 -13.22 28.40
C VAL A 119 43.60 -12.75 29.56
N ASP A 120 44.88 -12.59 29.32
CA ASP A 120 45.89 -12.15 30.29
C ASP A 120 45.87 -12.98 31.61
N GLY A 121 45.63 -14.31 31.49
CA GLY A 121 45.58 -15.23 32.63
C GLY A 121 44.24 -15.30 33.36
N VAL A 122 43.28 -14.45 32.98
CA VAL A 122 41.91 -14.42 33.55
C VAL A 122 40.94 -15.13 32.63
N GLN A 123 40.00 -15.91 33.19
CA GLN A 123 38.94 -16.57 32.40
C GLN A 123 37.76 -15.64 32.29
N VAL A 124 37.31 -15.40 31.03
CA VAL A 124 36.06 -14.68 30.70
C VAL A 124 35.08 -15.63 30.05
N TYR A 125 33.98 -15.90 30.75
CA TYR A 125 32.88 -16.69 30.26
C TYR A 125 31.92 -15.82 29.48
N ARG A 126 31.48 -16.28 28.31
CA ARG A 126 30.58 -15.52 27.43
C ARG A 126 29.47 -16.38 26.82
N LYS A 127 28.27 -15.79 26.72
CA LYS A 127 27.08 -16.37 26.07
C LYS A 127 26.39 -15.32 25.21
N ASN A 128 25.55 -15.79 24.28
CA ASN A 128 24.65 -14.95 23.46
C ASN A 128 25.36 -13.84 22.66
N ARG A 129 26.46 -14.18 21.98
CA ARG A 129 27.22 -13.22 21.14
C ARG A 129 26.33 -12.50 20.11
N ALA A 130 25.28 -13.16 19.58
CA ALA A 130 24.34 -12.60 18.62
C ALA A 130 23.56 -11.41 19.20
N GLY A 131 23.33 -11.37 20.51
CA GLY A 131 22.62 -10.29 21.20
C GLY A 131 23.22 -8.89 20.96
N ARG A 132 24.50 -8.82 20.64
CA ARG A 132 25.19 -7.56 20.30
C ARG A 132 24.68 -6.92 19.00
N TYR A 133 24.12 -7.75 18.08
CA TYR A 133 23.63 -7.31 16.79
C TYR A 133 22.13 -6.98 16.81
N GLY A 134 21.40 -7.31 17.88
CA GLY A 134 19.95 -7.14 17.93
C GLY A 134 19.51 -5.70 17.63
N SER A 135 20.12 -4.71 18.29
CA SER A 135 19.81 -3.28 18.04
C SER A 135 20.12 -2.85 16.60
N PHE A 136 21.18 -3.38 15.99
CA PHE A 136 21.50 -3.13 14.58
C PHE A 136 20.41 -3.71 13.66
N LEU A 137 19.98 -4.95 13.92
CA LEU A 137 18.93 -5.60 13.13
C LEU A 137 17.59 -4.84 13.23
N ILE A 138 17.24 -4.34 14.41
CA ILE A 138 16.02 -3.52 14.60
C ILE A 138 16.10 -2.25 13.74
N HIS A 139 17.19 -1.50 13.81
CA HIS A 139 17.33 -0.27 13.02
C HIS A 139 17.34 -0.55 11.52
N LEU A 140 18.02 -1.61 11.08
CA LEU A 140 18.06 -2.02 9.68
C LEU A 140 16.66 -2.42 9.19
N SER A 141 15.93 -3.20 9.97
CA SER A 141 14.58 -3.63 9.59
C SER A 141 13.60 -2.46 9.50
N ILE A 142 13.65 -1.50 10.44
CA ILE A 142 12.81 -0.29 10.37
C ILE A 142 13.15 0.51 9.11
N LEU A 143 14.44 0.68 8.79
CA LEU A 143 14.86 1.33 7.55
C LEU A 143 14.30 0.64 6.32
N LEU A 144 14.40 -0.70 6.24
CA LEU A 144 13.88 -1.48 5.12
C LEU A 144 12.35 -1.40 5.03
N ILE A 145 11.63 -1.42 6.17
CA ILE A 145 10.18 -1.25 6.21
C ILE A 145 9.77 0.11 5.64
N VAL A 146 10.47 1.19 6.01
CA VAL A 146 10.18 2.53 5.46
C VAL A 146 10.46 2.59 3.97
N VAL A 147 11.60 2.06 3.50
CA VAL A 147 11.98 2.08 2.08
C VAL A 147 11.03 1.23 1.23
N PHE A 148 10.76 -0.01 1.64
CA PHE A 148 9.87 -0.90 0.89
C PHE A 148 8.40 -0.49 1.03
N GLY A 149 8.01 0.08 2.19
CA GLY A 149 6.69 0.66 2.38
C GLY A 149 6.44 1.85 1.46
N ALA A 150 7.42 2.76 1.34
CA ALA A 150 7.37 3.83 0.35
C ALA A 150 7.34 3.27 -1.08
N GLY A 151 8.16 2.24 -1.38
CA GLY A 151 8.09 1.54 -2.66
C GLY A 151 6.70 0.99 -2.97
N ALA A 152 6.02 0.38 -1.99
CA ALA A 152 4.66 -0.14 -2.15
C ALA A 152 3.60 0.95 -2.37
N LEU A 153 3.87 2.18 -1.99
CA LEU A 153 2.97 3.32 -2.20
C LEU A 153 3.22 4.03 -3.54
N TYR A 154 4.49 4.22 -3.93
CA TYR A 154 4.86 5.09 -5.05
C TYR A 154 5.26 4.36 -6.34
N LEU A 155 5.60 3.06 -6.26
CA LEU A 155 5.98 2.28 -7.44
C LEU A 155 4.83 1.54 -8.15
N PRO A 156 3.61 1.38 -7.59
CA PRO A 156 2.55 0.73 -8.32
C PRO A 156 2.18 1.49 -9.59
N ALA A 157 2.03 0.76 -10.69
CA ALA A 157 1.36 1.28 -11.85
C ALA A 157 -0.15 1.38 -11.55
N VAL A 158 -0.73 2.56 -11.79
CA VAL A 158 -2.17 2.81 -11.67
C VAL A 158 -2.70 3.18 -13.03
N VAL A 159 -3.70 2.43 -13.50
CA VAL A 159 -4.32 2.65 -14.79
C VAL A 159 -5.83 2.68 -14.60
N ASP A 160 -6.46 3.75 -15.09
CA ASP A 160 -7.91 3.83 -15.16
C ASP A 160 -8.36 3.31 -16.54
N ARG A 161 -9.30 2.39 -16.56
CA ARG A 161 -9.86 1.77 -17.77
C ARG A 161 -11.37 1.66 -17.67
N SER A 162 -12.02 2.00 -18.75
CA SER A 162 -13.42 1.65 -18.99
C SER A 162 -13.48 0.27 -19.64
N CYS A 163 -14.45 -0.54 -19.30
CA CYS A 163 -14.63 -1.87 -19.86
C CYS A 163 -16.13 -2.17 -19.96
N PHE A 164 -16.60 -2.53 -21.12
CA PHE A 164 -18.01 -2.86 -21.31
C PHE A 164 -18.34 -4.26 -20.76
N PRO A 165 -19.57 -4.47 -20.29
CA PRO A 165 -20.04 -5.81 -19.95
C PRO A 165 -19.86 -6.77 -21.12
N GLY A 166 -19.30 -7.95 -20.87
CA GLY A 166 -18.96 -8.95 -21.89
C GLY A 166 -17.54 -8.79 -22.48
N GLU A 167 -16.85 -7.70 -22.22
CA GLU A 167 -15.52 -7.45 -22.73
C GLU A 167 -14.42 -7.70 -21.67
N SER A 168 -13.17 -7.64 -22.12
CA SER A 168 -12.00 -7.71 -21.26
C SER A 168 -10.96 -6.64 -21.61
N VAL A 169 -10.29 -6.16 -20.58
CA VAL A 169 -9.13 -5.26 -20.69
C VAL A 169 -7.86 -6.06 -20.51
N ARG A 170 -6.94 -5.95 -21.46
CA ARG A 170 -5.63 -6.59 -21.37
C ARG A 170 -4.57 -5.60 -20.90
N MET A 171 -3.82 -6.00 -19.88
CA MET A 171 -2.70 -5.25 -19.33
C MET A 171 -1.40 -5.54 -20.09
N GLU A 172 -0.39 -4.69 -19.93
CA GLU A 172 0.91 -4.81 -20.63
C GLU A 172 1.64 -6.12 -20.34
N ASP A 173 1.48 -6.67 -19.14
CA ASP A 173 2.09 -7.95 -18.73
C ASP A 173 1.31 -9.18 -19.24
N GLY A 174 0.22 -8.98 -20.00
CA GLY A 174 -0.64 -10.03 -20.52
C GLY A 174 -1.77 -10.46 -19.57
N THR A 175 -1.88 -9.87 -18.38
CA THR A 175 -3.02 -10.06 -17.46
C THR A 175 -4.29 -9.52 -18.11
N GLU A 176 -5.39 -10.26 -17.97
CA GLU A 176 -6.69 -9.93 -18.55
C GLU A 176 -7.73 -9.76 -17.43
N ILE A 177 -8.50 -8.69 -17.50
CA ILE A 177 -9.58 -8.36 -16.56
C ILE A 177 -10.87 -8.30 -17.37
N ALA A 178 -11.76 -9.29 -17.17
CA ALA A 178 -13.04 -9.39 -17.84
C ALA A 178 -14.14 -8.81 -16.94
N VAL A 179 -15.11 -8.12 -17.54
CA VAL A 179 -16.33 -7.63 -16.90
C VAL A 179 -17.52 -8.44 -17.45
N ASN A 180 -18.23 -9.14 -16.58
CA ASN A 180 -19.42 -9.88 -16.95
C ASN A 180 -20.68 -9.00 -16.95
N SER A 181 -20.85 -8.22 -15.88
CA SER A 181 -22.01 -7.34 -15.70
C SER A 181 -21.65 -6.10 -14.91
N PHE A 182 -22.44 -5.06 -15.12
CA PHE A 182 -22.39 -3.82 -14.36
C PHE A 182 -23.80 -3.42 -13.97
N HIS A 183 -24.02 -3.01 -12.73
CA HIS A 183 -25.32 -2.63 -12.21
C HIS A 183 -25.21 -1.36 -11.38
N ILE A 184 -26.18 -0.46 -11.57
CA ILE A 184 -26.40 0.72 -10.76
C ILE A 184 -27.66 0.49 -9.93
N GLU A 185 -27.52 0.47 -8.61
CA GLU A 185 -28.61 0.33 -7.67
C GLU A 185 -28.84 1.65 -6.94
N ASP A 186 -30.08 2.12 -6.90
CA ASP A 186 -30.48 3.25 -6.05
C ASP A 186 -31.04 2.71 -4.74
N ALA A 187 -30.14 2.49 -3.79
CA ALA A 187 -30.52 2.07 -2.45
C ALA A 187 -30.69 3.32 -1.56
N THR A 188 -31.91 3.74 -1.29
CA THR A 188 -32.24 4.81 -0.36
C THR A 188 -31.73 6.20 -0.76
N GLY A 189 -31.75 6.55 -2.05
CA GLY A 189 -31.30 7.86 -2.56
C GLY A 189 -29.79 8.01 -2.67
N ARG A 190 -29.05 6.90 -2.54
CA ARG A 190 -27.62 6.83 -2.81
C ARG A 190 -27.37 5.79 -3.88
N LEU A 191 -26.76 6.23 -4.98
CA LEU A 191 -26.35 5.31 -6.05
C LEU A 191 -25.19 4.43 -5.56
N ASP A 192 -25.36 3.12 -5.64
CA ASP A 192 -24.32 2.12 -5.45
C ASP A 192 -24.01 1.45 -6.79
N TYR A 193 -22.74 1.19 -7.05
CA TYR A 193 -22.27 0.63 -8.31
C TYR A 193 -21.60 -0.70 -8.05
N SER A 194 -22.03 -1.72 -8.77
CA SER A 194 -21.43 -3.05 -8.69
C SER A 194 -21.02 -3.57 -10.06
N SER A 195 -19.85 -4.17 -10.14
CA SER A 195 -19.34 -4.86 -11.32
C SER A 195 -18.97 -6.28 -10.98
N GLN A 196 -19.35 -7.24 -11.80
CA GLN A 196 -18.85 -8.60 -11.70
C GLN A 196 -17.65 -8.78 -12.60
N ILE A 197 -16.50 -9.03 -12.01
CA ILE A 197 -15.22 -9.13 -12.72
C ILE A 197 -14.54 -10.48 -12.50
N ARG A 198 -13.67 -10.83 -13.44
CA ARG A 198 -12.75 -11.97 -13.33
C ARG A 198 -11.36 -11.57 -13.81
N VAL A 199 -10.34 -11.99 -13.09
CA VAL A 199 -8.94 -11.70 -13.42
C VAL A 199 -8.24 -12.98 -13.84
N ARG A 200 -7.57 -12.96 -14.98
CA ARG A 200 -6.64 -14.00 -15.44
C ARG A 200 -5.25 -13.41 -15.55
N LEU A 201 -4.35 -13.87 -14.68
CA LEU A 201 -2.95 -13.43 -14.67
C LEU A 201 -2.19 -13.98 -15.88
N SER A 202 -1.07 -13.34 -16.22
CA SER A 202 -0.19 -13.73 -17.32
C SER A 202 0.40 -15.14 -17.18
N ASP A 203 0.51 -15.68 -15.97
CA ASP A 203 0.96 -17.04 -15.66
C ASP A 203 -0.15 -18.11 -15.78
N GLY A 204 -1.38 -17.68 -16.13
CA GLY A 204 -2.54 -18.54 -16.33
C GLY A 204 -3.45 -18.71 -15.11
N TRP A 205 -3.07 -18.23 -13.93
CA TRP A 205 -3.94 -18.25 -12.75
C TRP A 205 -5.18 -17.37 -12.98
N THR A 206 -6.35 -17.93 -12.69
CA THR A 206 -7.63 -17.26 -12.93
C THR A 206 -8.46 -17.23 -11.65
N SER A 207 -9.05 -16.07 -11.32
CA SER A 207 -9.98 -15.94 -10.20
C SER A 207 -11.38 -16.49 -10.60
N ASP A 208 -12.21 -16.70 -9.59
CA ASP A 208 -13.65 -16.80 -9.81
C ASP A 208 -14.24 -15.45 -10.20
N TRP A 209 -15.48 -15.45 -10.73
CA TRP A 209 -16.24 -14.24 -10.89
C TRP A 209 -16.54 -13.62 -9.53
N THR A 210 -16.19 -12.36 -9.35
CA THR A 210 -16.26 -11.66 -8.07
C THR A 210 -16.92 -10.31 -8.25
N ASP A 211 -17.85 -9.96 -7.37
CA ASP A 211 -18.49 -8.65 -7.36
C ASP A 211 -17.60 -7.64 -6.65
N ILE A 212 -17.36 -6.52 -7.31
CA ILE A 212 -16.70 -5.35 -6.73
C ILE A 212 -17.68 -4.19 -6.63
N ARG A 213 -17.51 -3.38 -5.59
CA ARG A 213 -18.33 -2.17 -5.32
C ARG A 213 -17.44 -1.00 -4.93
N VAL A 214 -18.01 0.18 -4.89
CA VAL A 214 -17.32 1.36 -4.33
C VAL A 214 -16.88 1.05 -2.90
N ASN A 215 -15.60 1.30 -2.60
CA ASN A 215 -14.92 0.97 -1.32
C ASN A 215 -14.74 -0.53 -1.02
N HIS A 216 -15.15 -1.43 -1.90
CA HIS A 216 -14.93 -2.89 -1.79
C HIS A 216 -14.13 -3.41 -2.99
N PRO A 217 -12.82 -3.11 -3.06
CA PRO A 217 -11.97 -3.54 -4.15
C PRO A 217 -11.66 -5.04 -4.08
N PHE A 218 -11.39 -5.64 -5.23
CA PHE A 218 -10.90 -7.01 -5.35
C PHE A 218 -9.39 -7.04 -5.49
N SER A 219 -8.74 -8.00 -4.83
CA SER A 219 -7.30 -8.23 -4.94
C SER A 219 -7.02 -9.64 -5.42
N PHE A 220 -6.24 -9.78 -6.49
CA PHE A 220 -5.83 -11.06 -7.03
C PHE A 220 -4.39 -10.99 -7.57
N GLY A 221 -3.49 -11.82 -7.03
CA GLY A 221 -2.07 -11.73 -7.32
C GLY A 221 -1.49 -10.37 -6.94
N SER A 222 -0.85 -9.72 -7.91
CA SER A 222 -0.25 -8.38 -7.77
C SER A 222 -1.21 -7.24 -8.13
N TYR A 223 -2.44 -7.57 -8.51
CA TYR A 223 -3.46 -6.62 -8.94
C TYR A 223 -4.46 -6.31 -7.85
N LYS A 224 -4.87 -5.04 -7.79
CA LYS A 224 -5.98 -4.57 -6.98
C LYS A 224 -6.88 -3.69 -7.83
N ILE A 225 -8.14 -4.10 -7.99
CA ILE A 225 -9.12 -3.50 -8.89
C ILE A 225 -10.20 -2.81 -8.06
N TYR A 226 -10.45 -1.55 -8.38
CA TYR A 226 -11.44 -0.71 -7.71
C TYR A 226 -12.53 -0.33 -8.71
N GLN A 227 -13.78 -0.35 -8.27
CA GLN A 227 -14.87 0.35 -8.92
C GLN A 227 -14.70 1.85 -8.65
N GLN A 228 -14.30 2.63 -9.66
CA GLN A 228 -13.94 4.05 -9.49
C GLN A 228 -15.05 4.98 -9.99
N THR A 229 -15.49 4.77 -11.20
CA THR A 229 -16.47 5.60 -11.89
C THR A 229 -17.41 4.71 -12.71
N TYR A 230 -18.32 5.31 -13.41
CA TYR A 230 -19.12 4.67 -14.45
C TYR A 230 -19.33 5.63 -15.59
N GLY A 231 -19.75 5.12 -16.72
CA GLY A 231 -20.16 5.90 -17.89
C GLY A 231 -21.33 5.25 -18.58
N THR A 232 -21.88 5.97 -19.52
CA THR A 232 -22.91 5.50 -20.42
C THR A 232 -22.45 5.70 -21.85
N ALA A 233 -22.65 4.71 -22.67
CA ALA A 233 -22.31 4.73 -24.09
C ALA A 233 -23.55 4.57 -24.94
N GLY A 234 -23.53 5.13 -26.12
CA GLY A 234 -24.55 4.84 -27.12
C GLY A 234 -24.40 3.42 -27.66
N SER A 235 -25.50 2.81 -28.06
CA SER A 235 -25.51 1.54 -28.77
C SER A 235 -26.26 1.70 -30.08
N VAL A 236 -25.65 1.27 -31.18
CA VAL A 236 -26.25 1.38 -32.51
C VAL A 236 -25.99 0.12 -33.32
N THR A 237 -27.02 -0.39 -33.95
CA THR A 237 -26.93 -1.45 -34.97
C THR A 237 -26.88 -0.79 -36.33
N VAL A 238 -25.83 -1.04 -37.09
CA VAL A 238 -25.63 -0.49 -38.45
C VAL A 238 -25.87 -1.61 -39.45
N THR A 239 -26.87 -1.42 -40.33
CA THR A 239 -27.18 -2.35 -41.38
C THR A 239 -26.84 -1.76 -42.78
N ASN A 240 -26.06 -2.49 -43.52
CA ASN A 240 -25.74 -2.11 -44.89
C ASN A 240 -26.95 -2.50 -45.81
N LEU A 241 -27.58 -1.48 -46.43
CA LEU A 241 -28.78 -1.68 -47.21
C LEU A 241 -28.55 -2.44 -48.54
N ALA A 242 -27.32 -2.46 -49.04
CA ALA A 242 -26.98 -3.16 -50.27
C ALA A 242 -26.71 -4.65 -50.04
N THR A 243 -26.09 -5.01 -48.90
CA THR A 243 -25.69 -6.40 -48.57
C THR A 243 -26.58 -7.07 -47.56
N GLY A 244 -27.35 -6.30 -46.79
CA GLY A 244 -28.18 -6.80 -45.67
C GLY A 244 -27.36 -7.22 -44.43
N GLY A 245 -26.05 -7.02 -44.43
CA GLY A 245 -25.19 -7.30 -43.25
C GLY A 245 -25.40 -6.26 -42.16
N SER A 246 -25.43 -6.70 -40.90
CA SER A 246 -25.59 -5.84 -39.73
C SER A 246 -24.47 -6.07 -38.75
N ASP A 247 -23.96 -4.98 -38.16
CA ASP A 247 -22.98 -4.98 -37.10
C ASP A 247 -23.41 -4.06 -35.95
N ASP A 248 -23.14 -4.48 -34.71
CA ASP A 248 -23.43 -3.70 -33.50
C ASP A 248 -22.20 -2.91 -33.07
N PHE A 249 -22.40 -1.63 -32.76
CA PHE A 249 -21.36 -0.73 -32.31
C PHE A 249 -21.73 -0.09 -30.98
N ILE A 250 -20.76 0.00 -30.07
CA ILE A 250 -20.84 0.80 -28.86
C ILE A 250 -20.12 2.12 -29.10
N LEU A 251 -20.85 3.22 -28.94
CA LEU A 251 -20.39 4.57 -29.23
C LEU A 251 -20.04 5.27 -27.92
N THR A 252 -18.75 5.54 -27.72
CA THR A 252 -18.29 6.47 -26.68
C THR A 252 -18.28 7.89 -27.22
N GLU A 253 -18.23 8.88 -26.31
CA GLU A 253 -18.14 10.31 -26.71
C GLU A 253 -17.13 10.53 -27.83
N THR A 254 -17.53 11.30 -28.85
CA THR A 254 -16.74 11.59 -30.05
C THR A 254 -16.45 10.41 -30.99
N ALA A 255 -17.16 9.27 -30.83
CA ALA A 255 -17.01 8.15 -31.76
C ALA A 255 -17.51 8.53 -33.18
N LEU A 256 -16.71 8.17 -34.18
CA LEU A 256 -17.02 8.41 -35.60
C LEU A 256 -17.29 7.08 -36.29
N LEU A 257 -18.48 6.93 -36.83
CA LEU A 257 -18.82 5.89 -37.81
C LEU A 257 -18.64 6.48 -39.22
N SER A 258 -17.53 6.12 -39.88
CA SER A 258 -17.28 6.52 -41.28
C SER A 258 -18.14 5.68 -42.22
N LEU A 259 -18.89 6.34 -43.11
CA LEU A 259 -19.78 5.68 -44.07
C LEU A 259 -19.10 5.49 -45.42
N ASP A 260 -18.59 6.56 -45.94
CA ASP A 260 -17.72 6.62 -47.11
C ASP A 260 -16.79 7.83 -46.95
N GLY A 261 -15.82 8.03 -47.83
CA GLY A 261 -14.79 9.05 -47.63
C GLY A 261 -15.28 10.50 -47.43
N ALA A 262 -16.58 10.77 -47.58
CA ALA A 262 -17.20 12.09 -47.47
C ALA A 262 -18.33 12.14 -46.44
N ASN A 263 -18.89 10.97 -46.04
CA ASN A 263 -20.05 10.89 -45.21
C ASN A 263 -19.70 10.17 -43.89
N GLY A 264 -20.30 10.57 -42.77
CA GLY A 264 -20.05 9.98 -41.46
C GLY A 264 -21.08 10.41 -40.44
N LEU A 265 -21.18 9.60 -39.39
CA LEU A 265 -22.00 9.87 -38.22
C LEU A 265 -21.05 10.04 -37.02
N TRP A 266 -21.03 11.23 -36.42
CA TRP A 266 -20.37 11.48 -35.13
C TRP A 266 -21.37 11.36 -34.01
N TYR A 267 -21.05 10.58 -33.04
CA TYR A 267 -21.78 10.50 -31.80
C TYR A 267 -21.23 11.55 -30.81
N GLU A 268 -22.07 12.46 -30.34
CA GLU A 268 -21.70 13.51 -29.40
C GLU A 268 -22.02 13.10 -27.97
N ALA A 269 -23.27 12.74 -27.68
CA ALA A 269 -23.72 12.41 -26.33
C ALA A 269 -25.01 11.57 -26.31
N VAL A 270 -25.28 10.98 -25.16
CA VAL A 270 -26.60 10.46 -24.80
C VAL A 270 -27.10 11.16 -23.56
N TYR A 271 -28.30 11.72 -23.63
CA TYR A 271 -28.97 12.39 -22.52
C TYR A 271 -29.93 11.41 -21.82
N PRO A 272 -30.04 11.46 -20.49
CA PRO A 272 -30.92 10.56 -19.71
C PRO A 272 -32.41 10.66 -20.08
N GLY A 273 -32.78 11.81 -20.60
CA GLY A 273 -34.16 12.04 -21.01
C GLY A 273 -34.41 13.49 -21.44
N TYR A 274 -35.66 13.78 -21.69
CA TYR A 274 -36.13 15.13 -22.05
C TYR A 274 -37.47 15.46 -21.39
N VAL A 275 -37.75 16.75 -21.28
CA VAL A 275 -39.02 17.30 -20.84
C VAL A 275 -39.60 18.16 -21.94
N LEU A 276 -40.87 17.95 -22.27
CA LEU A 276 -41.61 18.84 -23.16
C LEU A 276 -42.38 19.86 -22.30
N ASP A 277 -42.17 21.14 -22.59
CA ASP A 277 -43.00 22.20 -22.01
C ASP A 277 -44.43 22.23 -22.65
N PRO A 278 -45.40 22.94 -22.08
CA PRO A 278 -46.74 23.04 -22.65
C PRO A 278 -46.79 23.64 -24.07
N SER A 279 -45.74 24.28 -24.52
CA SER A 279 -45.60 24.81 -25.89
C SER A 279 -44.99 23.83 -26.85
N GLY A 280 -44.61 22.62 -26.40
CA GLY A 280 -43.96 21.57 -27.19
C GLY A 280 -42.44 21.76 -27.33
N ARG A 281 -41.82 22.68 -26.60
CA ARG A 281 -40.38 22.87 -26.66
C ARG A 281 -39.69 21.81 -25.82
N MET A 282 -38.72 21.12 -26.42
CA MET A 282 -37.93 20.08 -25.76
C MET A 282 -36.79 20.71 -24.96
N THR A 283 -36.58 20.25 -23.74
CA THR A 283 -35.41 20.54 -22.91
C THR A 283 -34.76 19.22 -22.51
N LEU A 284 -33.49 19.05 -22.83
CA LEU A 284 -32.71 17.85 -22.52
C LEU A 284 -32.36 17.83 -21.03
N ILE A 285 -32.49 16.66 -20.40
CA ILE A 285 -32.06 16.43 -19.04
C ILE A 285 -30.57 16.07 -19.04
N THR A 286 -29.74 16.94 -18.44
CA THR A 286 -28.29 16.75 -18.42
C THR A 286 -27.79 16.14 -17.11
N SER A 287 -28.66 16.04 -16.06
CA SER A 287 -28.30 15.49 -14.76
C SER A 287 -28.57 13.99 -14.73
N THR A 288 -27.54 13.20 -14.50
CA THR A 288 -27.63 11.75 -14.35
C THR A 288 -28.07 11.41 -12.94
N SER A 289 -29.33 11.06 -12.76
CA SER A 289 -29.81 10.32 -11.57
C SER A 289 -29.58 8.80 -11.71
N GLY A 290 -28.79 8.36 -12.69
CA GLY A 290 -28.48 6.95 -12.94
C GLY A 290 -29.55 6.18 -13.70
N ARG A 291 -30.61 6.84 -14.19
CA ARG A 291 -31.66 6.18 -14.98
C ARG A 291 -31.85 6.90 -16.28
N TYR A 292 -31.81 6.14 -17.36
CA TYR A 292 -32.15 6.56 -18.72
C TYR A 292 -33.59 6.14 -19.02
N GLU A 293 -34.57 6.95 -18.60
CA GLU A 293 -35.99 6.63 -18.77
C GLU A 293 -36.46 6.91 -20.21
N ASN A 294 -36.01 8.03 -20.76
CA ASN A 294 -36.34 8.42 -22.14
C ASN A 294 -35.07 8.96 -22.81
N PRO A 295 -34.04 8.11 -23.05
CA PRO A 295 -32.77 8.57 -23.57
C PRO A 295 -32.89 9.24 -24.93
N VAL A 296 -32.03 10.25 -25.17
CA VAL A 296 -31.96 10.96 -26.46
C VAL A 296 -30.50 11.00 -26.87
N TYR A 297 -30.25 10.57 -28.10
CA TYR A 297 -28.92 10.61 -28.72
C TYR A 297 -28.72 11.92 -29.45
N GLU A 298 -27.59 12.58 -29.22
CA GLU A 298 -27.13 13.69 -30.02
C GLU A 298 -26.04 13.20 -30.97
N VAL A 299 -26.30 13.36 -32.25
CA VAL A 299 -25.39 12.95 -33.34
C VAL A 299 -25.20 14.06 -34.34
N LEU A 300 -24.04 14.11 -34.99
CA LEU A 300 -23.77 14.96 -36.11
C LEU A 300 -23.68 14.10 -37.37
N LEU A 301 -24.61 14.29 -38.27
CA LEU A 301 -24.60 13.63 -39.58
C LEU A 301 -23.85 14.51 -40.57
N ALA A 302 -22.77 13.98 -41.11
CA ALA A 302 -22.07 14.60 -42.25
C ALA A 302 -22.48 13.89 -43.55
N GLU A 303 -23.13 14.61 -44.43
CA GLU A 303 -23.56 14.12 -45.72
C GLU A 303 -23.32 15.19 -46.79
N ASN A 304 -22.65 14.80 -47.91
CA ASN A 304 -22.36 15.67 -49.04
C ASN A 304 -21.67 17.01 -48.67
N GLY A 305 -20.79 16.96 -47.62
CA GLY A 305 -20.04 18.13 -47.15
C GLY A 305 -20.84 19.06 -46.23
N THR A 306 -22.07 18.70 -45.86
CA THR A 306 -22.88 19.40 -44.85
C THR A 306 -22.92 18.60 -43.57
N VAL A 307 -22.71 19.26 -42.43
CA VAL A 307 -22.83 18.66 -41.09
C VAL A 307 -24.08 19.19 -40.42
N SER A 308 -24.97 18.29 -40.03
CA SER A 308 -26.25 18.63 -39.39
C SER A 308 -26.37 17.95 -38.02
N PRO A 309 -26.59 18.71 -36.93
CA PRO A 309 -26.90 18.12 -35.63
C PRO A 309 -28.30 17.54 -35.65
N MET A 310 -28.44 16.35 -35.08
CA MET A 310 -29.72 15.64 -34.96
C MET A 310 -29.86 15.07 -33.57
N LEU A 311 -31.11 15.07 -33.08
CA LEU A 311 -31.51 14.30 -31.90
C LEU A 311 -32.26 13.07 -32.40
N VAL A 312 -31.80 11.89 -31.95
CA VAL A 312 -32.37 10.60 -32.33
C VAL A 312 -32.81 9.87 -31.08
N PHE A 313 -33.97 9.24 -31.14
CA PHE A 313 -34.51 8.51 -30.01
C PHE A 313 -34.21 7.01 -30.17
N PRO A 314 -34.11 6.24 -29.09
CA PRO A 314 -34.02 4.79 -29.15
C PRO A 314 -35.16 4.22 -29.98
N GLU A 315 -34.89 3.14 -30.71
CA GLU A 315 -35.81 2.48 -31.65
C GLU A 315 -36.13 3.32 -32.90
N GLU A 316 -35.55 4.51 -33.07
CA GLU A 316 -35.64 5.22 -34.34
C GLU A 316 -34.58 4.74 -35.32
N GLU A 317 -34.93 4.72 -36.59
CA GLU A 317 -34.04 4.38 -37.69
C GLU A 317 -33.65 5.63 -38.45
N LEU A 318 -32.35 5.79 -38.67
CA LEU A 318 -31.76 6.82 -39.49
C LEU A 318 -31.11 6.18 -40.73
N GLU A 319 -31.48 6.60 -41.93
CA GLU A 319 -30.81 6.12 -43.14
C GLU A 319 -29.93 7.21 -43.74
N ALA A 320 -28.66 6.88 -43.94
CA ALA A 320 -27.67 7.77 -44.55
C ALA A 320 -26.56 6.97 -45.24
N GLY A 321 -26.07 7.43 -46.35
CA GLY A 321 -24.93 6.81 -47.05
C GLY A 321 -25.09 5.36 -47.44
N GLY A 322 -26.35 4.87 -47.63
CA GLY A 322 -26.67 3.47 -47.94
C GLY A 322 -26.60 2.54 -46.72
N MET A 323 -26.52 3.11 -45.52
CA MET A 323 -26.56 2.42 -44.24
C MET A 323 -27.80 2.82 -43.49
N ARG A 324 -28.31 1.89 -42.68
CA ARG A 324 -29.42 2.09 -41.71
C ARG A 324 -28.87 1.97 -40.31
N PHE A 325 -29.11 2.98 -39.48
CA PHE A 325 -28.73 3.06 -38.09
C PHE A 325 -29.95 2.89 -37.23
N HIS A 326 -29.93 1.87 -36.39
CA HIS A 326 -30.95 1.61 -35.38
C HIS A 326 -30.34 1.86 -34.01
N PHE A 327 -30.79 2.91 -33.28
CA PHE A 327 -30.26 3.31 -31.98
C PHE A 327 -30.95 2.47 -30.91
N ASN A 328 -30.17 1.63 -30.23
CA ASN A 328 -30.60 0.77 -29.15
C ASN A 328 -30.62 1.53 -27.80
N ALA A 329 -31.07 0.86 -26.72
CA ALA A 329 -30.90 1.38 -25.36
C ALA A 329 -29.44 1.63 -25.03
N PRO A 330 -29.11 2.71 -24.32
CA PRO A 330 -27.74 3.00 -23.91
C PRO A 330 -27.14 1.90 -23.01
N VAL A 331 -25.85 1.69 -23.13
CA VAL A 331 -25.11 0.69 -22.36
C VAL A 331 -24.32 1.38 -21.25
N GLU A 332 -24.58 0.99 -20.01
CA GLU A 332 -23.81 1.45 -18.86
C GLU A 332 -22.56 0.58 -18.70
N TYR A 333 -21.44 1.23 -18.35
CA TYR A 333 -20.17 0.53 -18.17
C TYR A 333 -19.38 1.04 -16.97
N PRO A 334 -18.61 0.16 -16.28
CA PRO A 334 -17.76 0.57 -15.17
C PRO A 334 -16.50 1.25 -15.66
N GLY A 335 -16.07 2.26 -14.91
CA GLY A 335 -14.70 2.76 -14.91
C GLY A 335 -13.92 2.11 -13.78
N LEU A 336 -12.95 1.28 -14.14
CA LEU A 336 -12.13 0.52 -13.22
C LEU A 336 -10.79 1.20 -13.01
N ARG A 337 -10.39 1.36 -11.74
CA ARG A 337 -9.01 1.71 -11.39
C ARG A 337 -8.25 0.45 -11.06
N ILE A 338 -7.24 0.15 -11.86
CA ILE A 338 -6.40 -1.04 -11.76
C ILE A 338 -5.05 -0.63 -11.20
N LYS A 339 -4.72 -1.14 -10.01
CA LYS A 339 -3.42 -0.92 -9.36
C LYS A 339 -2.61 -2.20 -9.42
N HIS A 340 -1.45 -2.15 -10.04
CA HIS A 340 -0.49 -3.26 -10.09
C HIS A 340 0.70 -2.95 -9.18
N THR A 341 0.95 -3.79 -8.17
CA THR A 341 2.09 -3.66 -7.27
C THR A 341 3.04 -4.84 -7.50
N PRO A 342 4.33 -4.60 -7.83
CA PRO A 342 5.27 -5.70 -8.02
C PRO A 342 5.34 -6.62 -6.78
N THR A 343 5.18 -7.92 -6.99
CA THR A 343 5.18 -8.94 -5.90
C THR A 343 6.46 -8.93 -5.08
N VAL A 344 7.59 -8.62 -5.72
CA VAL A 344 8.90 -8.50 -5.07
C VAL A 344 8.88 -7.47 -3.93
N ILE A 345 8.22 -6.34 -4.09
CA ILE A 345 8.14 -5.29 -3.05
C ILE A 345 7.41 -5.81 -1.82
N ASN A 346 6.29 -6.52 -2.02
CA ASN A 346 5.53 -7.11 -0.92
C ASN A 346 6.35 -8.19 -0.20
N ALA A 347 7.06 -9.05 -0.94
CA ALA A 347 7.95 -10.06 -0.36
C ALA A 347 9.09 -9.43 0.46
N LEU A 348 9.72 -8.37 -0.05
CA LEU A 348 10.77 -7.63 0.66
C LEU A 348 10.23 -6.95 1.91
N LEU A 349 9.03 -6.40 1.86
CA LEU A 349 8.37 -5.79 3.02
C LEU A 349 8.09 -6.84 4.11
N ILE A 350 7.57 -8.01 3.74
CA ILE A 350 7.36 -9.13 4.68
C ILE A 350 8.70 -9.57 5.28
N ALA A 351 9.74 -9.73 4.47
CA ALA A 351 11.09 -10.10 4.95
C ALA A 351 11.64 -9.07 5.95
N ALA A 352 11.38 -7.77 5.73
CA ALA A 352 11.79 -6.72 6.64
C ALA A 352 11.06 -6.80 7.99
N PHE A 353 9.75 -7.15 8.01
CA PHE A 353 9.02 -7.41 9.26
C PHE A 353 9.54 -8.66 10.00
N VAL A 354 9.83 -9.75 9.28
CA VAL A 354 10.45 -10.95 9.89
C VAL A 354 11.79 -10.60 10.52
N LEU A 355 12.61 -9.80 9.83
CA LEU A 355 13.89 -9.32 10.35
C LEU A 355 13.71 -8.45 11.61
N LEU A 356 12.65 -7.63 11.69
CA LEU A 356 12.31 -6.85 12.88
C LEU A 356 11.99 -7.76 14.07
N ILE A 357 11.15 -8.77 13.86
CA ILE A 357 10.79 -9.74 14.90
C ILE A 357 12.04 -10.47 15.40
N LEU A 358 12.92 -10.90 14.49
CA LEU A 358 14.18 -11.55 14.83
C LEU A 358 15.10 -10.61 15.63
N GLY A 359 15.20 -9.34 15.21
CA GLY A 359 15.99 -8.32 15.92
C GLY A 359 15.47 -8.06 17.34
N LEU A 360 14.16 -7.99 17.51
CA LEU A 360 13.51 -7.86 18.84
C LEU A 360 13.78 -9.10 19.69
N TYR A 361 13.58 -10.30 19.15
CA TYR A 361 13.85 -11.56 19.85
C TYR A 361 15.31 -11.61 20.35
N ILE A 362 16.27 -11.35 19.48
CA ILE A 362 17.69 -11.33 19.83
C ILE A 362 18.00 -10.29 20.92
N THR A 363 17.37 -9.10 20.85
CA THR A 363 17.63 -8.01 21.80
C THR A 363 17.08 -8.31 23.19
N PHE A 364 15.91 -8.92 23.28
CA PHE A 364 15.23 -9.15 24.58
C PHE A 364 15.52 -10.51 25.17
N PHE A 365 15.59 -11.57 24.37
CA PHE A 365 15.75 -12.93 24.84
C PHE A 365 17.16 -13.50 24.76
N MET A 366 18.08 -12.82 24.06
CA MET A 366 19.47 -13.23 23.93
C MET A 366 20.44 -12.10 24.34
N PRO A 367 20.31 -11.48 25.53
CA PRO A 367 21.26 -10.46 25.95
C PRO A 367 22.65 -11.07 26.05
N PRO A 368 23.71 -10.36 25.61
CA PRO A 368 25.08 -10.86 25.73
C PRO A 368 25.50 -10.89 27.20
N VAL A 369 25.98 -12.06 27.62
CA VAL A 369 26.49 -12.32 28.98
C VAL A 369 28.01 -12.39 28.93
N LEU A 370 28.66 -11.71 29.87
CA LEU A 370 30.12 -11.74 30.11
C LEU A 370 30.35 -11.84 31.60
N VAL A 371 31.07 -12.85 32.05
CA VAL A 371 31.44 -13.06 33.44
C VAL A 371 32.94 -13.30 33.51
N LYS A 372 33.66 -12.41 34.20
CA LYS A 372 35.05 -12.61 34.57
C LYS A 372 35.07 -13.59 35.75
N VAL A 373 35.96 -14.55 35.71
CA VAL A 373 36.22 -15.48 36.81
C VAL A 373 37.73 -15.55 37.01
N ASP A 374 38.20 -15.24 38.21
CA ASP A 374 39.59 -15.43 38.63
C ASP A 374 39.67 -16.48 39.74
N GLU A 375 40.78 -16.48 40.51
CA GLU A 375 41.02 -17.49 41.56
C GLU A 375 40.11 -17.32 42.81
N GLN A 376 39.66 -16.08 43.07
CA GLN A 376 38.99 -15.73 44.34
C GLN A 376 37.57 -15.20 44.17
N GLY A 377 37.13 -14.92 42.93
CA GLY A 377 35.83 -14.33 42.74
C GLY A 377 35.41 -14.16 41.30
N TYR A 378 34.33 -13.41 41.11
CA TYR A 378 33.79 -13.09 39.78
C TYR A 378 33.33 -11.64 39.65
N ALA A 379 33.31 -11.16 38.41
CA ALA A 379 32.71 -9.87 38.05
C ALA A 379 31.80 -10.04 36.81
N VAL A 380 30.66 -9.39 36.84
CA VAL A 380 29.71 -9.44 35.74
C VAL A 380 29.85 -8.19 34.87
N GLY A 381 30.17 -8.39 33.59
CA GLY A 381 30.33 -7.34 32.59
C GLY A 381 29.27 -7.43 31.47
N GLY A 382 29.33 -6.47 30.56
CA GLY A 382 28.48 -6.43 29.38
C GLY A 382 27.41 -5.34 29.42
N PRO A 383 26.62 -5.17 28.36
CA PRO A 383 25.67 -4.07 28.22
C PRO A 383 24.39 -4.18 29.06
N LYS A 384 24.05 -5.35 29.56
CA LYS A 384 22.88 -5.64 30.42
C LYS A 384 23.25 -6.68 31.48
N PRO A 385 24.08 -6.32 32.47
CA PRO A 385 24.59 -7.29 33.44
C PRO A 385 23.56 -7.70 34.50
N GLU A 386 22.47 -6.94 34.66
CA GLU A 386 21.54 -7.08 35.80
C GLU A 386 20.88 -8.45 35.86
N GLY A 387 20.41 -9.03 34.75
CA GLY A 387 19.74 -10.32 34.74
C GLY A 387 20.63 -11.44 35.26
N ILE A 388 21.83 -11.60 34.71
CA ILE A 388 22.77 -12.63 35.17
C ILE A 388 23.31 -12.33 36.58
N ARG A 389 23.43 -11.04 36.95
CA ARG A 389 23.85 -10.65 38.30
C ARG A 389 22.85 -11.12 39.35
N ILE A 390 21.55 -10.92 39.12
CA ILE A 390 20.49 -11.39 40.01
C ILE A 390 20.54 -12.92 40.14
N GLU A 391 20.63 -13.65 39.02
CA GLU A 391 20.70 -15.11 39.03
C GLU A 391 21.94 -15.63 39.82
N LEU A 392 23.10 -14.98 39.63
CA LEU A 392 24.31 -15.33 40.37
C LEU A 392 24.26 -14.92 41.85
N ASP A 393 23.61 -13.79 42.16
CA ASP A 393 23.42 -13.33 43.52
C ASP A 393 22.54 -14.31 44.33
N GLU A 394 21.46 -14.80 43.73
CA GLU A 394 20.58 -15.83 44.35
C GLU A 394 21.32 -17.17 44.52
N LEU A 395 22.07 -17.60 43.48
CA LEU A 395 22.77 -18.88 43.49
C LEU A 395 23.91 -18.93 44.49
N LEU A 396 24.60 -17.81 44.73
CA LEU A 396 25.88 -17.76 45.47
C LEU A 396 25.80 -16.98 46.79
N GLN A 397 24.58 -16.62 47.23
CA GLN A 397 24.37 -15.80 48.42
C GLN A 397 25.07 -16.38 49.66
N ASP A 398 24.99 -17.68 49.86
CA ASP A 398 25.55 -18.39 51.03
C ASP A 398 27.08 -18.62 50.93
N CYS A 399 27.67 -18.37 49.77
CA CYS A 399 29.08 -18.63 49.48
C CYS A 399 29.96 -17.38 49.40
N ARG A 400 29.39 -16.18 49.62
CA ARG A 400 30.11 -14.92 49.58
C ARG A 400 31.03 -14.78 50.80
N MET A 401 32.22 -14.25 50.51
CA MET A 401 33.16 -13.85 51.55
C MET A 401 33.08 -12.34 51.74
N GLU A 402 33.11 -11.85 52.99
CA GLU A 402 33.24 -10.42 53.26
C GLU A 402 34.59 -9.94 52.75
N GLU A 403 34.60 -8.76 52.14
CA GLU A 403 35.81 -8.10 51.71
C GLU A 403 36.64 -7.75 52.95
N HIS A 404 37.70 -8.50 53.22
CA HIS A 404 38.65 -8.12 54.25
C HIS A 404 39.37 -6.86 53.78
N ALA A 405 38.98 -5.70 54.36
CA ALA A 405 39.56 -4.38 54.14
C ALA A 405 41.06 -4.35 54.44
#